data_aaa2932b5dc96226b56e741424c4344b
#
_entry.id   aaa2932b5dc96226b56e741424c4344b
#
_cell.length_a   1.000
_cell.length_b   1.000
_cell.length_c   1.000
_cell.angle_alpha   90.00
_cell.angle_beta   90.00
_cell.angle_gamma   90.00
#
_symmetry.space_group_name_H-M   'P 1'
#
loop_
_entity.id
_entity.type
_entity.pdbx_description
1 polymer ?
#
loop_
_entity_poly.entity_id
_entity_poly.type
_entity_poly.pdbx_seq_one_letter_code
_entity_poly.pdbx_strand_id
1 'polypeptide(L)'
;DKIMVLKNSQEVVMYFDGINPQIHSDSESTTLSDRSYRGVIEFGRYTGGGITAVNVVGVEEYLYGVVPNEMPSTWEVEALKAQAVAARSYTLTRKDMNVHTADGYDVCDGTNCQIYMGYSGESERGREAVDSTENIVACYNGEPINAVFFSSSGGSTDNSENVWSDAVPYMRAVKEINENSPTWTREFSQEELSTLLAAKGKNIGTIESITVSAIGEYGRIQELTFNGTSGSAVLSKEETRTFCSGSSEGSLLSRMYTINSNEYQEVSAQAVNVEETGTIFVSTPDDTIEANIGESSVMSGDGSIFSAESPYYAITSDGIEELETSENNTEGNTQNTGGNGSSQGNITNYTRPGETVYPINGKFIFYGAGNGHGVGMSQY
;
A
#
# COMPACT_ATOMS: atom_id res chain seq x y z
N ASP A 1 28.34 -2.74 -30.19
CA ASP A 1 26.97 -2.24 -30.27
C ASP A 1 27.00 -0.71 -30.25
N LYS A 2 26.27 -0.09 -31.16
CA LYS A 2 26.24 1.38 -31.31
C LYS A 2 24.84 1.90 -31.05
N ILE A 3 24.74 3.01 -30.32
CA ILE A 3 23.50 3.77 -30.16
C ILE A 3 23.57 4.94 -31.15
N MET A 4 22.57 5.07 -31.99
CA MET A 4 22.48 6.12 -33.01
C MET A 4 21.33 7.08 -32.66
N VAL A 5 21.63 8.38 -32.71
CA VAL A 5 20.62 9.44 -32.63
C VAL A 5 20.30 9.85 -34.06
N LEU A 6 19.02 9.76 -34.45
CA LEU A 6 18.53 10.10 -35.77
C LEU A 6 17.65 11.35 -35.72
N LYS A 7 17.86 12.23 -36.68
CA LYS A 7 16.97 13.34 -36.96
C LYS A 7 15.93 12.90 -37.99
N ASN A 8 14.65 13.06 -37.67
CA ASN A 8 13.52 12.69 -38.52
C ASN A 8 13.60 11.23 -39.04
N SER A 9 14.12 10.31 -38.22
CA SER A 9 14.28 8.88 -38.52
C SER A 9 15.17 8.52 -39.73
N GLN A 10 15.87 9.47 -40.28
CA GLN A 10 16.67 9.27 -41.50
C GLN A 10 18.11 9.76 -41.43
N GLU A 11 18.35 10.92 -40.80
CA GLU A 11 19.68 11.53 -40.72
C GLU A 11 20.36 11.13 -39.38
N VAL A 12 21.51 10.46 -39.47
CA VAL A 12 22.32 10.16 -38.27
C VAL A 12 22.98 11.46 -37.81
N VAL A 13 22.57 11.94 -36.66
CA VAL A 13 23.14 13.15 -36.06
C VAL A 13 24.37 12.80 -35.22
N MET A 14 24.28 11.65 -34.49
CA MET A 14 25.32 11.22 -33.58
C MET A 14 25.26 9.70 -33.39
N TYR A 15 26.39 9.08 -33.09
CA TYR A 15 26.43 7.70 -32.61
C TYR A 15 27.44 7.53 -31.50
N PHE A 16 27.18 6.58 -30.61
CA PHE A 16 28.01 6.24 -29.45
C PHE A 16 28.45 4.80 -29.53
N ASP A 17 29.67 4.51 -29.17
CA ASP A 17 30.27 3.18 -29.21
C ASP A 17 30.94 2.90 -27.86
N GLY A 18 30.44 1.91 -27.15
CA GLY A 18 30.99 1.42 -25.88
C GLY A 18 30.70 2.26 -24.63
N ILE A 19 29.84 3.28 -24.71
CA ILE A 19 29.38 4.09 -23.56
C ILE A 19 27.87 4.31 -23.65
N ASN A 20 27.24 4.56 -22.51
CA ASN A 20 25.84 4.99 -22.43
C ASN A 20 25.78 6.53 -22.63
N PRO A 21 25.22 7.02 -23.75
CA PRO A 21 25.07 8.45 -23.95
C PRO A 21 24.02 9.04 -23.00
N GLN A 22 24.29 10.25 -22.53
CA GLN A 22 23.37 11.00 -21.69
C GLN A 22 22.92 12.27 -22.42
N ILE A 23 21.65 12.61 -22.28
CA ILE A 23 21.06 13.84 -22.81
C ILE A 23 20.48 14.62 -21.64
N HIS A 24 20.80 15.89 -21.59
CA HIS A 24 20.19 16.85 -20.66
C HIS A 24 19.78 18.11 -21.41
N SER A 25 18.88 18.88 -20.82
CA SER A 25 18.50 20.21 -21.28
C SER A 25 19.20 21.26 -20.42
N ASP A 26 19.47 22.44 -21.01
CA ASP A 26 19.85 23.63 -20.24
C ASP A 26 18.65 24.23 -19.46
N SER A 27 17.45 23.71 -19.69
CA SER A 27 16.24 24.04 -18.95
C SER A 27 16.01 23.06 -17.79
N GLU A 28 15.02 23.36 -16.95
CA GLU A 28 14.69 22.57 -15.75
C GLU A 28 14.32 21.11 -16.06
N SER A 29 13.92 20.80 -17.30
CA SER A 29 13.56 19.44 -17.70
C SER A 29 13.93 19.13 -19.14
N THR A 30 14.11 17.82 -19.42
CA THR A 30 14.33 17.26 -20.76
C THR A 30 13.08 16.50 -21.19
N THR A 31 12.57 16.79 -22.39
CA THR A 31 11.40 16.06 -22.94
C THR A 31 11.86 14.82 -23.71
N LEU A 32 11.29 13.67 -23.37
CA LEU A 32 11.44 12.42 -24.07
C LEU A 32 10.05 11.87 -24.40
N SER A 33 9.73 11.76 -25.70
CA SER A 33 8.39 11.40 -26.17
C SER A 33 7.33 12.40 -25.70
N ASP A 34 6.41 11.99 -24.86
CA ASP A 34 5.26 12.75 -24.36
C ASP A 34 5.44 13.24 -22.91
N ARG A 35 6.59 12.93 -22.29
CA ARG A 35 6.88 13.29 -20.90
C ARG A 35 8.15 14.11 -20.79
N SER A 36 8.20 14.95 -19.76
CA SER A 36 9.39 15.72 -19.40
C SER A 36 9.98 15.17 -18.08
N TYR A 37 11.30 15.27 -17.94
CA TYR A 37 12.04 14.69 -16.83
C TYR A 37 13.09 15.67 -16.30
N ARG A 38 13.28 15.73 -14.99
CA ARG A 38 14.44 16.38 -14.36
C ARG A 38 15.69 15.55 -14.56
N GLY A 39 16.85 16.11 -14.26
CA GLY A 39 18.12 15.42 -14.38
C GLY A 39 18.50 15.09 -15.80
N VAL A 40 19.08 13.92 -16.05
CA VAL A 40 19.57 13.50 -17.36
C VAL A 40 18.89 12.21 -17.82
N ILE A 41 18.78 12.03 -19.13
CA ILE A 41 18.32 10.78 -19.73
C ILE A 41 19.53 10.04 -20.28
N GLU A 42 19.81 8.85 -19.74
CA GLU A 42 20.82 7.94 -20.19
C GLU A 42 20.20 6.87 -21.09
N PHE A 43 20.86 6.50 -22.17
CA PHE A 43 20.44 5.43 -23.05
C PHE A 43 21.43 4.27 -22.99
N GLY A 44 20.96 3.10 -22.63
CA GLY A 44 21.76 1.89 -22.51
C GLY A 44 21.19 0.70 -23.25
N ARG A 45 22.02 -0.33 -23.46
CA ARG A 45 21.59 -1.66 -23.89
C ARG A 45 21.86 -2.63 -22.76
N TYR A 46 20.81 -3.24 -22.28
CA TYR A 46 20.84 -4.20 -21.20
C TYR A 46 20.29 -5.57 -21.68
N THR A 47 20.06 -6.49 -20.78
CA THR A 47 19.74 -7.89 -21.09
C THR A 47 18.50 -8.13 -21.93
N GLY A 48 17.58 -7.19 -22.03
CA GLY A 48 16.34 -7.29 -22.83
C GLY A 48 16.50 -7.05 -24.33
N GLY A 49 17.70 -6.70 -24.83
CA GLY A 49 18.02 -6.59 -26.27
C GLY A 49 17.57 -5.32 -26.97
N GLY A 50 16.85 -4.42 -26.31
CA GLY A 50 16.43 -3.11 -26.82
C GLY A 50 17.34 -1.96 -26.35
N ILE A 51 16.91 -0.73 -26.60
CA ILE A 51 17.47 0.46 -25.95
C ILE A 51 16.56 0.79 -24.78
N THR A 52 17.15 0.87 -23.59
CA THR A 52 16.49 1.34 -22.37
C THR A 52 16.85 2.82 -22.18
N ALA A 53 15.86 3.66 -21.94
CA ALA A 53 16.06 5.03 -21.51
C ALA A 53 15.91 5.08 -19.97
N VAL A 54 16.94 5.55 -19.30
CA VAL A 54 16.99 5.65 -17.83
C VAL A 54 17.07 7.11 -17.44
N ASN A 55 16.16 7.56 -16.59
CA ASN A 55 16.21 8.88 -16.01
C ASN A 55 17.15 8.87 -14.79
N VAL A 56 18.27 9.53 -14.87
CA VAL A 56 19.21 9.69 -13.77
C VAL A 56 18.90 11.02 -13.07
N VAL A 57 18.42 10.94 -11.85
CA VAL A 57 17.85 12.08 -11.12
C VAL A 57 18.11 11.93 -9.61
N GLY A 58 18.16 13.03 -8.88
CA GLY A 58 18.25 13.03 -7.42
C GLY A 58 16.97 12.44 -6.80
N VAL A 59 17.10 11.82 -5.62
CA VAL A 59 15.95 11.14 -4.97
C VAL A 59 14.79 12.09 -4.69
N GLU A 60 15.06 13.31 -4.23
CA GLU A 60 14.00 14.30 -3.95
C GLU A 60 13.30 14.74 -5.24
N GLU A 61 14.03 15.01 -6.29
CA GLU A 61 13.47 15.35 -7.60
C GLU A 61 12.70 14.19 -8.24
N TYR A 62 13.12 12.94 -8.00
CA TYR A 62 12.36 11.75 -8.36
C TYR A 62 11.02 11.72 -7.62
N LEU A 63 11.00 11.98 -6.32
CA LEU A 63 9.80 11.97 -5.49
C LEU A 63 8.80 13.07 -5.88
N TYR A 64 9.22 14.19 -6.46
CA TYR A 64 8.31 15.19 -6.99
C TYR A 64 7.39 14.60 -8.08
N GLY A 65 7.91 13.67 -8.86
CA GLY A 65 7.16 12.94 -9.89
C GLY A 65 6.49 11.65 -9.42
N VAL A 66 6.71 11.21 -8.19
CA VAL A 66 6.10 10.02 -7.57
C VAL A 66 4.93 10.39 -6.68
N VAL A 67 5.15 11.23 -5.68
CA VAL A 67 4.16 11.52 -4.62
C VAL A 67 2.80 11.95 -5.17
N PRO A 68 2.71 12.90 -6.13
CA PRO A 68 1.41 13.32 -6.68
C PRO A 68 0.71 12.26 -7.53
N ASN A 69 1.43 11.22 -7.96
CA ASN A 69 0.91 10.17 -8.83
C ASN A 69 0.57 8.88 -8.05
N GLU A 70 1.07 8.75 -6.84
CA GLU A 70 0.67 7.71 -5.90
C GLU A 70 -0.47 8.16 -4.99
N MET A 71 -0.52 9.46 -4.63
CA MET A 71 -1.54 10.02 -3.74
C MET A 71 -2.08 11.32 -4.33
N PRO A 72 -3.42 11.51 -4.43
CA PRO A 72 -4.00 12.74 -4.97
C PRO A 72 -3.50 13.99 -4.25
N SER A 73 -2.97 14.96 -4.99
CA SER A 73 -2.43 16.21 -4.44
C SER A 73 -3.47 17.09 -3.73
N THR A 74 -4.74 16.75 -3.84
CA THR A 74 -5.85 17.43 -3.14
C THR A 74 -6.05 16.94 -1.72
N TRP A 75 -5.40 15.85 -1.34
CA TRP A 75 -5.47 15.31 0.01
C TRP A 75 -4.69 16.17 1.00
N GLU A 76 -4.82 15.86 2.29
CA GLU A 76 -4.14 16.61 3.35
C GLU A 76 -2.62 16.57 3.17
N VAL A 77 -1.95 17.71 3.43
CA VAL A 77 -0.50 17.81 3.20
C VAL A 77 0.29 16.84 4.08
N GLU A 78 -0.18 16.53 5.27
CA GLU A 78 0.47 15.57 6.16
C GLU A 78 0.38 14.14 5.61
N ALA A 79 -0.69 13.79 4.91
CA ALA A 79 -0.78 12.52 4.20
C ALA A 79 0.24 12.46 3.04
N LEU A 80 0.39 13.56 2.28
CA LEU A 80 1.41 13.66 1.22
C LEU A 80 2.83 13.58 1.80
N LYS A 81 3.09 14.17 2.98
CA LYS A 81 4.37 14.05 3.69
C LYS A 81 4.64 12.59 4.10
N ALA A 82 3.66 11.91 4.69
CA ALA A 82 3.79 10.49 5.02
C ALA A 82 4.09 9.64 3.78
N GLN A 83 3.40 9.90 2.67
CA GLN A 83 3.69 9.26 1.37
C GLN A 83 5.11 9.55 0.89
N ALA A 84 5.61 10.79 1.03
CA ALA A 84 6.96 11.15 0.64
C ALA A 84 8.02 10.37 1.46
N VAL A 85 7.85 10.27 2.77
CA VAL A 85 8.73 9.48 3.66
C VAL A 85 8.69 7.99 3.30
N ALA A 86 7.51 7.42 3.07
CA ALA A 86 7.37 6.03 2.66
C ALA A 86 8.02 5.77 1.30
N ALA A 87 7.73 6.61 0.30
CA ALA A 87 8.26 6.47 -1.05
C ALA A 87 9.79 6.64 -1.10
N ARG A 88 10.35 7.56 -0.30
CA ARG A 88 11.81 7.74 -0.16
C ARG A 88 12.45 6.49 0.42
N SER A 89 11.93 5.98 1.53
CA SER A 89 12.44 4.78 2.20
C SER A 89 12.39 3.57 1.27
N TYR A 90 11.27 3.38 0.58
CA TYR A 90 11.10 2.35 -0.44
C TYR A 90 12.14 2.46 -1.55
N THR A 91 12.32 3.66 -2.15
CA THR A 91 13.25 3.89 -3.25
C THR A 91 14.69 3.54 -2.86
N LEU A 92 15.15 4.02 -1.71
CA LEU A 92 16.50 3.75 -1.21
C LEU A 92 16.71 2.25 -0.97
N THR A 93 15.76 1.60 -0.31
CA THR A 93 15.85 0.15 -0.06
C THR A 93 15.82 -0.66 -1.36
N ARG A 94 14.99 -0.31 -2.34
CA ARG A 94 14.93 -1.00 -3.64
C ARG A 94 16.22 -0.86 -4.42
N LYS A 95 16.86 0.29 -4.39
CA LYS A 95 18.18 0.52 -4.96
C LYS A 95 19.20 -0.42 -4.32
N ASP A 96 19.26 -0.50 -3.00
CA ASP A 96 20.22 -1.35 -2.28
C ASP A 96 19.97 -2.85 -2.52
N MET A 97 18.71 -3.25 -2.71
CA MET A 97 18.34 -4.62 -3.07
C MET A 97 18.76 -5.01 -4.50
N ASN A 98 19.17 -4.07 -5.33
CA ASN A 98 19.62 -4.28 -6.71
C ASN A 98 18.62 -5.07 -7.59
N VAL A 99 17.34 -4.84 -7.43
CA VAL A 99 16.28 -5.64 -8.06
C VAL A 99 16.31 -5.56 -9.59
N HIS A 100 16.66 -4.37 -10.12
CA HIS A 100 16.68 -4.10 -11.56
C HIS A 100 18.09 -3.88 -12.14
N THR A 101 19.14 -4.32 -11.44
CA THR A 101 20.53 -4.12 -11.89
C THR A 101 20.80 -4.69 -13.31
N ALA A 102 20.19 -5.84 -13.63
CA ALA A 102 20.33 -6.45 -14.95
C ALA A 102 19.67 -5.61 -16.07
N ASP A 103 18.71 -4.78 -15.71
CA ASP A 103 17.97 -3.89 -16.61
C ASP A 103 18.59 -2.49 -16.68
N GLY A 104 19.57 -2.20 -15.79
CA GLY A 104 20.37 -0.98 -15.77
C GLY A 104 19.74 0.21 -15.06
N TYR A 105 18.75 0.00 -14.19
CA TYR A 105 18.13 1.04 -13.38
C TYR A 105 17.85 0.56 -11.96
N ASP A 106 17.59 1.48 -11.04
CA ASP A 106 17.33 1.17 -9.62
C ASP A 106 15.85 0.83 -9.38
N VAL A 107 14.93 1.59 -10.00
CA VAL A 107 13.47 1.45 -9.89
C VAL A 107 12.81 1.67 -11.25
N CYS A 108 11.72 0.97 -11.52
CA CYS A 108 10.90 1.19 -12.73
C CYS A 108 9.84 2.28 -12.49
N ASP A 109 9.28 2.83 -13.57
CA ASP A 109 8.32 3.95 -13.56
C ASP A 109 6.85 3.54 -13.43
N GLY A 110 6.58 2.28 -13.12
CA GLY A 110 5.23 1.72 -13.07
C GLY A 110 4.90 1.04 -11.73
N THR A 111 3.72 0.45 -11.67
CA THR A 111 3.14 -0.19 -10.47
C THR A 111 3.95 -1.34 -9.88
N ASN A 112 4.98 -1.84 -10.57
CA ASN A 112 5.88 -2.85 -10.01
C ASN A 112 6.84 -2.25 -8.96
N CYS A 113 7.18 -0.95 -9.10
CA CYS A 113 7.92 -0.18 -8.11
C CYS A 113 7.04 0.96 -7.58
N GLN A 114 7.05 2.11 -8.24
CA GLN A 114 6.25 3.29 -7.91
C GLN A 114 5.88 4.01 -9.21
N ILE A 115 4.68 4.60 -9.25
CA ILE A 115 4.26 5.36 -10.43
C ILE A 115 5.07 6.65 -10.51
N TYR A 116 5.92 6.75 -11.53
CA TYR A 116 6.73 7.92 -11.79
C TYR A 116 6.37 8.56 -13.13
N MET A 117 5.92 9.79 -13.11
CA MET A 117 5.49 10.53 -14.30
C MET A 117 6.45 11.66 -14.71
N GLY A 118 7.64 11.69 -14.10
CA GLY A 118 8.64 12.72 -14.34
C GLY A 118 8.16 14.11 -13.95
N TYR A 119 8.78 15.15 -14.54
CA TYR A 119 8.42 16.56 -14.34
C TYR A 119 6.95 16.85 -14.71
N SER A 120 6.42 16.16 -15.73
CA SER A 120 5.04 16.31 -16.16
C SER A 120 4.02 15.88 -15.11
N GLY A 121 4.42 15.04 -14.17
CA GLY A 121 3.57 14.52 -13.09
C GLY A 121 3.66 15.31 -11.78
N GLU A 122 4.47 16.37 -11.72
CA GLU A 122 4.68 17.13 -10.49
C GLU A 122 3.48 18.03 -10.13
N SER A 123 3.33 18.31 -8.85
CA SER A 123 2.41 19.30 -8.31
C SER A 123 3.09 20.16 -7.26
N GLU A 124 2.61 21.39 -7.05
CA GLU A 124 3.15 22.27 -6.03
C GLU A 124 3.07 21.66 -4.62
N ARG A 125 1.90 21.11 -4.25
CA ARG A 125 1.70 20.46 -2.95
C ARG A 125 2.52 19.19 -2.78
N GLY A 126 2.73 18.42 -3.85
CA GLY A 126 3.60 17.26 -3.84
C GLY A 126 5.06 17.66 -3.57
N ARG A 127 5.54 18.73 -4.23
CA ARG A 127 6.88 19.27 -3.97
C ARG A 127 7.02 19.79 -2.53
N GLU A 128 6.05 20.56 -2.05
CA GLU A 128 6.02 21.06 -0.67
C GLU A 128 6.13 19.90 0.34
N ALA A 129 5.39 18.81 0.12
CA ALA A 129 5.43 17.63 0.98
C ALA A 129 6.80 16.93 0.97
N VAL A 130 7.43 16.82 -0.19
CA VAL A 130 8.76 16.23 -0.34
C VAL A 130 9.82 17.12 0.31
N ASP A 131 9.82 18.43 0.02
CA ASP A 131 10.79 19.39 0.55
C ASP A 131 10.72 19.49 2.07
N SER A 132 9.50 19.52 2.64
CA SER A 132 9.31 19.58 4.10
C SER A 132 9.70 18.30 4.83
N THR A 133 9.92 17.21 4.11
CA THR A 133 10.38 15.91 4.64
C THR A 133 11.72 15.48 4.04
N GLU A 134 12.50 16.43 3.51
CA GLU A 134 13.79 16.15 2.89
C GLU A 134 14.69 15.34 3.85
N ASN A 135 15.33 14.30 3.33
CA ASN A 135 16.20 13.37 4.08
C ASN A 135 15.52 12.56 5.20
N ILE A 136 14.21 12.67 5.41
CA ILE A 136 13.50 11.85 6.41
C ILE A 136 13.14 10.49 5.79
N VAL A 137 13.53 9.41 6.46
CA VAL A 137 13.26 8.03 6.09
C VAL A 137 12.71 7.23 7.26
N ALA A 138 11.85 6.26 6.98
CA ALA A 138 11.41 5.28 7.97
C ALA A 138 12.49 4.21 8.16
N CYS A 139 12.89 3.96 9.40
CA CYS A 139 13.95 3.03 9.76
C CYS A 139 13.46 1.95 10.72
N TYR A 140 14.16 0.80 10.69
CA TYR A 140 14.07 -0.24 11.69
C TYR A 140 15.49 -0.68 12.08
N ASN A 141 15.81 -0.65 13.38
CA ASN A 141 17.16 -0.89 13.88
C ASN A 141 18.25 -0.01 13.23
N GLY A 142 17.92 1.24 12.89
CA GLY A 142 18.86 2.20 12.30
C GLY A 142 19.00 2.09 10.78
N GLU A 143 18.40 1.12 10.12
CA GLU A 143 18.46 0.94 8.67
C GLU A 143 17.14 1.32 8.00
N PRO A 144 17.16 1.98 6.84
CA PRO A 144 15.94 2.28 6.08
C PRO A 144 15.12 1.00 5.81
N ILE A 145 13.80 1.11 5.94
CA ILE A 145 12.90 -0.02 5.70
C ILE A 145 12.39 -0.05 4.26
N ASN A 146 12.02 -1.24 3.80
CA ASN A 146 11.22 -1.39 2.58
C ASN A 146 9.78 -0.96 2.87
N ALA A 147 9.54 0.36 2.89
CA ALA A 147 8.28 0.97 3.28
C ALA A 147 7.25 0.85 2.15
N VAL A 148 6.73 -0.34 1.96
CA VAL A 148 5.67 -0.62 0.98
C VAL A 148 4.36 0.07 1.37
N PHE A 149 3.56 0.42 0.37
CA PHE A 149 2.26 1.07 0.55
C PHE A 149 1.25 0.53 -0.47
N PHE A 150 -0.01 0.80 -0.24
CA PHE A 150 -1.12 0.34 -1.08
C PHE A 150 -2.32 1.27 -0.90
N SER A 151 -3.27 1.20 -1.82
CA SER A 151 -4.35 2.18 -1.91
C SER A 151 -5.23 2.26 -0.65
N SER A 152 -5.84 1.15 -0.20
CA SER A 152 -6.84 1.17 0.88
C SER A 152 -6.92 -0.16 1.58
N SER A 153 -6.92 -0.17 2.92
CA SER A 153 -6.84 -1.38 3.73
C SER A 153 -8.16 -2.17 3.77
N GLY A 154 -9.29 -1.50 3.70
CA GLY A 154 -10.58 -2.13 3.92
C GLY A 154 -10.89 -2.38 5.41
N GLY A 155 -10.18 -1.68 6.31
CA GLY A 155 -10.38 -1.76 7.77
C GLY A 155 -9.22 -2.39 8.54
N SER A 156 -8.22 -2.98 7.87
CA SER A 156 -6.99 -3.47 8.51
C SER A 156 -5.89 -3.71 7.50
N THR A 157 -4.64 -3.63 7.94
CA THR A 157 -3.49 -4.14 7.19
C THR A 157 -3.26 -5.62 7.45
N ASP A 158 -2.19 -6.20 6.92
CA ASP A 158 -1.84 -7.61 7.08
C ASP A 158 -0.35 -7.80 7.40
N ASN A 159 -0.02 -8.92 8.00
CA ASN A 159 1.37 -9.34 8.18
C ASN A 159 2.01 -9.70 6.84
N SER A 160 3.29 -9.38 6.68
CA SER A 160 4.02 -9.62 5.42
C SER A 160 4.01 -11.09 5.00
N GLU A 161 4.14 -12.04 5.92
CA GLU A 161 4.12 -13.47 5.65
C GLU A 161 2.76 -13.99 5.18
N ASN A 162 1.69 -13.24 5.40
CA ASN A 162 0.35 -13.57 4.90
C ASN A 162 0.14 -13.17 3.43
N VAL A 163 1.05 -12.38 2.87
CA VAL A 163 1.03 -11.93 1.47
C VAL A 163 2.22 -12.53 0.72
N TRP A 164 3.41 -12.39 1.29
CA TRP A 164 4.67 -12.85 0.73
C TRP A 164 5.22 -14.03 1.52
N SER A 165 6.51 -14.35 1.36
CA SER A 165 7.14 -15.51 2.01
C SER A 165 7.61 -15.20 3.43
N ASP A 166 8.09 -13.97 3.69
CA ASP A 166 8.91 -13.68 4.84
C ASP A 166 8.17 -12.86 5.91
N ALA A 167 8.36 -13.24 7.18
CA ALA A 167 7.90 -12.46 8.31
C ALA A 167 8.86 -11.28 8.55
N VAL A 168 8.48 -10.11 8.06
CA VAL A 168 9.26 -8.88 8.24
C VAL A 168 8.83 -8.22 9.56
N PRO A 169 9.76 -7.95 10.50
CA PRO A 169 9.40 -7.50 11.85
C PRO A 169 8.61 -6.20 11.90
N TYR A 170 8.83 -5.27 10.98
CA TYR A 170 8.16 -3.98 10.91
C TYR A 170 6.93 -3.97 9.98
N MET A 171 6.61 -5.07 9.31
CA MET A 171 5.43 -5.21 8.45
C MET A 171 4.36 -6.06 9.15
N ARG A 172 3.76 -5.51 10.20
CA ARG A 172 2.76 -6.17 11.02
C ARG A 172 1.36 -5.64 10.76
N ALA A 173 0.40 -6.51 10.91
CA ALA A 173 -1.01 -6.18 10.77
C ALA A 173 -1.44 -5.18 11.85
N VAL A 174 -2.18 -4.16 11.45
CA VAL A 174 -2.83 -3.20 12.36
C VAL A 174 -4.27 -2.96 11.89
N LYS A 175 -5.15 -2.65 12.84
CA LYS A 175 -6.47 -2.12 12.50
C LYS A 175 -6.34 -0.69 12.04
N GLU A 176 -7.07 -0.37 10.97
CA GLU A 176 -7.25 1.01 10.55
C GLU A 176 -8.38 1.64 11.35
N ILE A 177 -8.13 2.85 11.83
CA ILE A 177 -9.10 3.64 12.59
C ILE A 177 -9.59 4.76 11.67
N ASN A 178 -10.91 4.88 11.53
CA ASN A 178 -11.56 5.93 10.72
C ASN A 178 -11.28 5.87 9.20
N GLU A 179 -10.80 4.76 8.67
CA GLU A 179 -10.70 4.60 7.22
C GLU A 179 -12.11 4.45 6.60
N ASN A 180 -12.44 5.33 5.67
CA ASN A 180 -13.64 5.20 4.84
C ASN A 180 -13.27 4.46 3.54
N SER A 181 -13.00 3.16 3.67
CA SER A 181 -12.56 2.32 2.56
C SER A 181 -13.62 2.22 1.46
N PRO A 182 -13.22 2.36 0.19
CA PRO A 182 -14.13 2.10 -0.92
C PRO A 182 -14.57 0.63 -0.92
N THR A 183 -15.86 0.40 -1.02
CA THR A 183 -16.45 -0.94 -1.15
C THR A 183 -16.53 -1.35 -2.61
N TRP A 184 -16.56 -2.67 -2.86
CA TRP A 184 -16.65 -3.22 -4.20
C TRP A 184 -17.43 -4.54 -4.21
N THR A 185 -17.97 -4.88 -5.37
CA THR A 185 -18.66 -6.15 -5.63
C THR A 185 -18.11 -6.75 -6.92
N ARG A 186 -17.90 -8.08 -6.92
CA ARG A 186 -17.54 -8.87 -8.09
C ARG A 186 -18.41 -10.11 -8.15
N GLU A 187 -18.91 -10.45 -9.33
CA GLU A 187 -19.81 -11.57 -9.55
C GLU A 187 -19.25 -12.51 -10.61
N PHE A 188 -19.16 -13.79 -10.30
CA PHE A 188 -18.67 -14.80 -11.22
C PHE A 188 -19.62 -15.98 -11.28
N SER A 189 -19.87 -16.51 -12.49
CA SER A 189 -20.55 -17.78 -12.64
C SER A 189 -19.65 -18.96 -12.23
N GLN A 190 -20.27 -20.10 -11.90
CA GLN A 190 -19.56 -21.36 -11.64
C GLN A 190 -18.67 -21.76 -12.83
N GLU A 191 -19.17 -21.57 -14.04
CA GLU A 191 -18.45 -21.90 -15.28
C GLU A 191 -17.22 -20.99 -15.46
N GLU A 192 -17.36 -19.68 -15.25
CA GLU A 192 -16.27 -18.72 -15.36
C GLU A 192 -15.18 -19.03 -14.34
N LEU A 193 -15.51 -19.22 -13.06
CA LEU A 193 -14.55 -19.57 -12.02
C LEU A 193 -13.86 -20.91 -12.32
N SER A 194 -14.60 -21.91 -12.81
CA SER A 194 -14.04 -23.20 -13.20
C SER A 194 -12.99 -23.05 -14.32
N THR A 195 -13.29 -22.20 -15.30
CA THR A 195 -12.40 -21.90 -16.43
C THR A 195 -11.14 -21.16 -15.94
N LEU A 196 -11.29 -20.17 -15.08
CA LEU A 196 -10.18 -19.40 -14.52
C LEU A 196 -9.22 -20.27 -13.69
N LEU A 197 -9.76 -21.17 -12.85
CA LEU A 197 -8.93 -22.11 -12.09
C LEU A 197 -8.26 -23.14 -12.99
N ALA A 198 -8.95 -23.66 -14.00
CA ALA A 198 -8.35 -24.59 -14.97
C ALA A 198 -7.20 -23.93 -15.75
N ALA A 199 -7.33 -22.66 -16.15
CA ALA A 199 -6.26 -21.89 -16.80
C ALA A 199 -5.01 -21.73 -15.90
N LYS A 200 -5.17 -21.80 -14.57
CA LYS A 200 -4.08 -21.81 -13.59
C LYS A 200 -3.60 -23.23 -13.22
N GLY A 201 -3.98 -24.24 -14.00
CA GLY A 201 -3.61 -25.64 -13.77
C GLY A 201 -4.41 -26.34 -12.67
N LYS A 202 -5.45 -25.71 -12.12
CA LYS A 202 -6.31 -26.26 -11.07
C LYS A 202 -7.64 -26.76 -11.68
N ASN A 203 -7.58 -27.85 -12.43
CA ASN A 203 -8.77 -28.43 -13.10
C ASN A 203 -9.54 -29.33 -12.13
N ILE A 204 -10.61 -28.80 -11.52
CA ILE A 204 -11.46 -29.48 -10.53
C ILE A 204 -12.87 -29.76 -11.04
N GLY A 205 -13.12 -29.57 -12.33
CA GLY A 205 -14.47 -29.66 -12.91
C GLY A 205 -15.29 -28.40 -12.59
N THR A 206 -16.61 -28.55 -12.60
CA THR A 206 -17.53 -27.46 -12.25
C THR A 206 -17.46 -27.18 -10.75
N ILE A 207 -17.25 -25.92 -10.35
CA ILE A 207 -17.19 -25.52 -8.94
C ILE A 207 -18.59 -25.64 -8.31
N GLU A 208 -18.70 -26.41 -7.25
CA GLU A 208 -19.96 -26.65 -6.52
C GLU A 208 -20.04 -25.80 -5.25
N SER A 209 -18.90 -25.54 -4.60
CA SER A 209 -18.86 -24.70 -3.39
C SER A 209 -17.48 -24.07 -3.19
N ILE A 210 -17.44 -23.03 -2.36
CA ILE A 210 -16.22 -22.39 -1.89
C ILE A 210 -16.22 -22.42 -0.36
N THR A 211 -15.13 -22.92 0.24
CA THR A 211 -14.95 -22.93 1.69
C THR A 211 -13.88 -21.89 2.04
N VAL A 212 -14.17 -21.00 2.99
CA VAL A 212 -13.15 -20.14 3.59
C VAL A 212 -12.37 -20.97 4.60
N SER A 213 -11.19 -21.42 4.23
CA SER A 213 -10.39 -22.33 5.04
C SER A 213 -9.59 -21.61 6.13
N ALA A 214 -9.14 -20.38 5.86
CA ALA A 214 -8.44 -19.56 6.84
C ALA A 214 -8.69 -18.05 6.63
N ILE A 215 -8.70 -17.33 7.75
CA ILE A 215 -8.70 -15.85 7.79
C ILE A 215 -7.58 -15.37 8.70
N GLY A 216 -7.05 -14.18 8.43
CA GLY A 216 -6.08 -13.49 9.28
C GLY A 216 -6.73 -12.90 10.54
N GLU A 217 -5.89 -12.37 11.42
CA GLU A 217 -6.28 -11.83 12.73
C GLU A 217 -7.40 -10.77 12.63
N TYR A 218 -7.38 -9.96 11.57
CA TYR A 218 -8.34 -8.88 11.36
C TYR A 218 -9.30 -9.15 10.19
N GLY A 219 -9.58 -10.43 9.87
CA GLY A 219 -10.64 -10.79 8.92
C GLY A 219 -10.22 -10.93 7.46
N ARG A 220 -8.95 -10.69 7.10
CA ARG A 220 -8.47 -10.88 5.73
C ARG A 220 -8.45 -12.35 5.35
N ILE A 221 -9.00 -12.68 4.18
CA ILE A 221 -9.01 -14.06 3.66
C ILE A 221 -7.56 -14.52 3.41
N GLN A 222 -7.20 -15.64 4.03
CA GLN A 222 -5.87 -16.26 3.91
C GLN A 222 -5.89 -17.52 3.06
N GLU A 223 -7.00 -18.26 3.09
CA GLU A 223 -7.13 -19.49 2.33
C GLU A 223 -8.57 -19.75 1.92
N LEU A 224 -8.74 -20.16 0.65
CA LEU A 224 -9.99 -20.64 0.10
C LEU A 224 -9.80 -22.06 -0.44
N THR A 225 -10.76 -22.94 -0.18
CA THR A 225 -10.89 -24.23 -0.84
C THR A 225 -12.06 -24.20 -1.81
N PHE A 226 -11.77 -24.36 -3.08
CA PHE A 226 -12.77 -24.53 -4.13
C PHE A 226 -13.04 -26.02 -4.29
N ASN A 227 -14.31 -26.43 -4.14
CA ASN A 227 -14.75 -27.80 -4.32
C ASN A 227 -15.51 -27.90 -5.64
N GLY A 228 -15.14 -28.85 -6.48
CA GLY A 228 -15.75 -29.07 -7.78
C GLY A 228 -16.07 -30.54 -8.01
N THR A 229 -16.74 -30.81 -9.11
CA THR A 229 -17.23 -32.16 -9.49
C THR A 229 -16.12 -33.19 -9.70
N SER A 230 -14.87 -32.76 -9.87
CA SER A 230 -13.72 -33.63 -10.17
C SER A 230 -12.56 -33.49 -9.17
N GLY A 231 -12.79 -32.82 -8.05
CA GLY A 231 -11.80 -32.63 -7.00
C GLY A 231 -11.90 -31.27 -6.31
N SER A 232 -10.84 -30.91 -5.59
CA SER A 232 -10.76 -29.60 -4.91
C SER A 232 -9.42 -28.92 -5.20
N ALA A 233 -9.40 -27.59 -5.06
CA ALA A 233 -8.20 -26.77 -5.18
C ALA A 233 -8.14 -25.77 -4.02
N VAL A 234 -6.97 -25.67 -3.42
CA VAL A 234 -6.68 -24.69 -2.37
C VAL A 234 -5.95 -23.51 -3.00
N LEU A 235 -6.39 -22.31 -2.67
CA LEU A 235 -5.74 -21.03 -2.94
C LEU A 235 -5.35 -20.39 -1.63
N SER A 236 -4.12 -19.89 -1.53
CA SER A 236 -3.62 -19.27 -0.32
C SER A 236 -3.00 -17.90 -0.57
N LYS A 237 -2.95 -17.09 0.47
CA LYS A 237 -2.33 -15.78 0.47
C LYS A 237 -2.86 -14.91 -0.69
N GLU A 238 -1.98 -14.33 -1.50
CA GLU A 238 -2.34 -13.44 -2.59
C GLU A 238 -3.10 -14.15 -3.74
N GLU A 239 -3.00 -15.49 -3.86
CA GLU A 239 -3.83 -16.22 -4.81
C GLU A 239 -5.33 -16.05 -4.53
N THR A 240 -5.73 -15.87 -3.26
CA THR A 240 -7.15 -15.66 -2.88
C THR A 240 -7.73 -14.35 -3.41
N ARG A 241 -6.89 -13.42 -3.86
CA ARG A 241 -7.26 -12.16 -4.51
C ARG A 241 -7.12 -12.22 -6.03
N THR A 242 -6.07 -12.88 -6.52
CA THR A 242 -5.68 -12.82 -7.93
C THR A 242 -6.13 -14.00 -8.78
N PHE A 243 -6.87 -14.96 -8.21
CA PHE A 243 -7.32 -16.15 -8.95
C PHE A 243 -8.17 -15.81 -10.17
N CYS A 244 -8.91 -14.72 -10.12
CA CYS A 244 -9.81 -14.28 -11.18
C CYS A 244 -9.22 -13.20 -12.12
N SER A 245 -7.90 -12.98 -12.11
CA SER A 245 -7.22 -11.93 -12.89
C SER A 245 -7.42 -12.00 -14.41
N GLY A 246 -7.83 -13.16 -14.94
CA GLY A 246 -8.15 -13.35 -16.36
C GLY A 246 -9.62 -13.10 -16.74
N SER A 247 -10.47 -12.72 -15.77
CA SER A 247 -11.87 -12.42 -16.04
C SER A 247 -12.09 -11.00 -16.59
N SER A 248 -13.29 -10.73 -17.09
CA SER A 248 -13.70 -9.38 -17.48
C SER A 248 -13.76 -8.41 -16.28
N GLU A 249 -14.03 -8.95 -15.09
CA GLU A 249 -14.07 -8.20 -13.82
C GLU A 249 -12.66 -7.92 -13.25
N GLY A 250 -11.63 -8.62 -13.74
CA GLY A 250 -10.28 -8.54 -13.21
C GLY A 250 -10.09 -9.24 -11.87
N SER A 251 -9.01 -8.95 -11.18
CA SER A 251 -8.74 -9.44 -9.81
C SER A 251 -9.72 -8.84 -8.80
N LEU A 252 -9.94 -9.54 -7.68
CA LEU A 252 -10.53 -8.92 -6.50
C LEU A 252 -9.63 -7.77 -6.03
N LEU A 253 -10.25 -6.69 -5.50
CA LEU A 253 -9.43 -5.50 -5.20
C LEU A 253 -8.63 -5.67 -3.92
N SER A 254 -9.12 -6.42 -2.95
CA SER A 254 -8.46 -6.71 -1.68
C SER A 254 -8.71 -8.16 -1.25
N ARG A 255 -8.16 -8.56 -0.10
CA ARG A 255 -8.50 -9.80 0.60
C ARG A 255 -9.49 -9.60 1.76
N MET A 256 -10.02 -8.37 1.88
CA MET A 256 -11.11 -8.03 2.80
C MET A 256 -12.43 -8.19 2.06
N TYR A 257 -13.02 -9.39 2.09
CA TYR A 257 -14.28 -9.67 1.44
C TYR A 257 -15.05 -10.82 2.09
N THR A 258 -16.36 -10.87 1.80
CA THR A 258 -17.26 -11.97 2.08
C THR A 258 -17.72 -12.59 0.77
N ILE A 259 -18.28 -13.81 0.82
CA ILE A 259 -18.82 -14.52 -0.36
C ILE A 259 -20.29 -14.77 -0.12
N ASN A 260 -21.14 -14.35 -1.07
CA ASN A 260 -22.59 -14.49 -1.02
C ASN A 260 -23.32 -13.83 0.18
N SER A 261 -22.62 -13.03 0.96
CA SER A 261 -23.17 -12.21 2.04
C SER A 261 -22.97 -10.74 1.70
N ASN A 262 -24.07 -9.99 1.58
CA ASN A 262 -24.03 -8.56 1.24
C ASN A 262 -23.86 -7.63 2.46
N GLU A 263 -23.60 -8.21 3.62
CA GLU A 263 -23.39 -7.44 4.84
C GLU A 263 -21.90 -7.32 5.14
N TYR A 264 -21.17 -6.57 4.29
CA TYR A 264 -19.91 -5.99 4.71
C TYR A 264 -20.24 -4.82 5.66
N GLN A 265 -20.13 -5.07 6.95
CA GLN A 265 -20.17 -4.00 7.95
C GLN A 265 -18.73 -3.65 8.30
N GLU A 266 -18.37 -2.38 8.05
CA GLU A 266 -17.18 -1.77 8.63
C GLU A 266 -17.10 -2.11 10.12
N VAL A 267 -15.96 -2.63 10.55
CA VAL A 267 -15.66 -2.76 11.98
C VAL A 267 -15.46 -1.35 12.50
N SER A 268 -16.54 -0.71 12.93
CA SER A 268 -16.39 0.52 13.71
C SER A 268 -15.54 0.18 14.93
N ALA A 269 -14.38 0.83 15.02
CA ALA A 269 -13.46 0.66 16.12
C ALA A 269 -14.17 1.02 17.43
N GLN A 270 -14.65 0.01 18.16
CA GLN A 270 -14.76 0.19 19.60
C GLN A 270 -13.34 0.21 20.15
N ALA A 271 -13.02 1.27 20.85
CA ALA A 271 -11.73 1.42 21.51
C ALA A 271 -11.40 0.14 22.29
N VAL A 272 -10.52 -0.66 21.75
CA VAL A 272 -9.88 -1.76 22.48
C VAL A 272 -8.70 -1.11 23.17
N ASN A 273 -8.72 -1.11 24.49
CA ASN A 273 -7.52 -0.82 25.26
C ASN A 273 -6.47 -1.86 24.88
N VAL A 274 -5.54 -1.47 24.03
CA VAL A 274 -4.38 -2.30 23.67
C VAL A 274 -3.29 -1.94 24.67
N GLU A 275 -3.07 -2.83 25.64
CA GLU A 275 -1.82 -2.86 26.37
C GLU A 275 -0.78 -3.55 25.47
N GLU A 276 -0.21 -2.83 24.54
CA GLU A 276 0.98 -3.27 23.82
C GLU A 276 2.17 -2.41 24.22
N THR A 277 3.14 -3.05 24.83
CA THR A 277 4.46 -2.50 25.12
C THR A 277 5.36 -2.72 23.89
N GLY A 278 5.71 -1.67 23.21
CA GLY A 278 6.64 -1.67 22.08
C GLY A 278 7.53 -0.45 22.10
N THR A 279 8.69 -0.55 21.47
CA THR A 279 9.64 0.56 21.35
C THR A 279 9.68 1.05 19.90
N ILE A 280 9.45 2.34 19.67
CA ILE A 280 9.68 2.99 18.39
C ILE A 280 10.96 3.84 18.45
N PHE A 281 11.73 3.83 17.36
CA PHE A 281 12.90 4.66 17.21
C PHE A 281 12.62 5.74 16.16
N VAL A 282 12.87 7.00 16.51
CA VAL A 282 12.81 8.12 15.57
C VAL A 282 14.24 8.63 15.39
N SER A 283 14.76 8.54 14.17
CA SER A 283 16.11 9.04 13.86
C SER A 283 16.03 10.40 13.17
N THR A 284 16.80 11.35 13.67
CA THR A 284 17.11 12.62 13.02
C THR A 284 18.59 12.60 12.54
N PRO A 285 19.04 13.54 11.67
CA PRO A 285 20.42 13.55 11.19
C PRO A 285 21.48 13.60 12.30
N ASP A 286 21.13 14.09 13.47
CA ASP A 286 22.06 14.30 14.59
C ASP A 286 21.83 13.36 15.79
N ASP A 287 20.68 12.60 15.85
CA ASP A 287 20.38 11.74 17.00
C ASP A 287 19.32 10.68 16.69
N THR A 288 19.30 9.59 17.51
CA THR A 288 18.27 8.54 17.47
C THR A 288 17.53 8.51 18.81
N ILE A 289 16.24 8.69 18.78
CA ILE A 289 15.38 8.77 19.96
C ILE A 289 14.58 7.46 20.09
N GLU A 290 14.65 6.85 21.28
CA GLU A 290 13.89 5.65 21.65
C GLU A 290 12.61 6.07 22.40
N ALA A 291 11.45 5.60 21.93
CA ALA A 291 10.17 5.82 22.61
C ALA A 291 9.45 4.48 22.85
N ASN A 292 9.03 4.23 24.07
CA ASN A 292 8.27 3.04 24.44
C ASN A 292 6.76 3.28 24.28
N ILE A 293 6.09 2.38 23.53
CA ILE A 293 4.62 2.35 23.44
C ILE A 293 4.10 1.57 24.64
N GLY A 294 3.48 2.24 25.58
CA GLY A 294 2.98 1.60 26.80
C GLY A 294 2.93 2.60 27.96
N GLU A 295 3.83 3.55 27.95
CA GLU A 295 3.68 4.83 28.63
C GLU A 295 3.93 5.85 27.53
N SER A 296 2.87 6.36 26.90
CA SER A 296 2.96 7.27 25.76
C SER A 296 3.72 8.53 26.18
N SER A 297 4.98 8.59 25.83
CA SER A 297 5.81 9.78 26.02
C SER A 297 6.14 10.36 24.67
N VAL A 298 5.92 11.65 24.50
CA VAL A 298 6.32 12.40 23.31
C VAL A 298 7.49 13.28 23.67
N MET A 299 8.56 13.24 22.87
CA MET A 299 9.74 14.09 23.07
C MET A 299 9.71 15.24 22.08
N SER A 300 9.91 16.47 22.58
CA SER A 300 10.07 17.64 21.72
C SER A 300 11.50 17.77 21.20
N GLY A 301 11.72 18.56 20.14
CA GLY A 301 13.02 18.79 19.52
C GLY A 301 14.10 19.40 20.42
N ASP A 302 13.77 19.80 21.65
CA ASP A 302 14.71 20.25 22.69
C ASP A 302 15.07 19.16 23.73
N GLY A 303 14.55 17.94 23.56
CA GLY A 303 14.80 16.81 24.44
C GLY A 303 13.89 16.69 25.65
N SER A 304 12.81 17.47 25.74
CA SER A 304 11.82 17.36 26.81
C SER A 304 10.89 16.18 26.60
N ILE A 305 10.68 15.35 27.63
CA ILE A 305 9.80 14.17 27.60
C ILE A 305 8.49 14.49 28.32
N PHE A 306 7.36 14.22 27.68
CA PHE A 306 6.01 14.36 28.25
C PHE A 306 5.32 13.00 28.33
N SER A 307 4.83 12.62 29.51
CA SER A 307 4.02 11.41 29.66
C SER A 307 2.58 11.71 29.26
N ALA A 308 2.01 10.92 28.36
CA ALA A 308 0.64 11.10 27.93
C ALA A 308 -0.33 10.29 28.79
N GLU A 309 -0.81 10.88 29.86
CA GLU A 309 -2.19 10.63 30.30
C GLU A 309 -3.06 11.63 29.55
N SER A 310 -3.54 11.22 28.33
CA SER A 310 -4.45 12.02 27.51
C SER A 310 -4.38 13.56 27.71
N PRO A 311 -3.95 14.34 26.76
CA PRO A 311 -4.60 14.59 25.47
C PRO A 311 -3.74 14.24 24.25
N TYR A 312 -4.37 14.21 23.07
CA TYR A 312 -3.70 13.96 21.80
C TYR A 312 -2.90 15.18 21.37
N TYR A 313 -1.73 14.96 20.77
CA TYR A 313 -0.86 16.02 20.26
C TYR A 313 -0.69 15.87 18.73
N ALA A 314 -0.71 16.99 18.01
CA ALA A 314 -0.32 17.07 16.61
C ALA A 314 1.12 17.60 16.50
N ILE A 315 1.91 16.98 15.63
CA ILE A 315 3.23 17.50 15.25
C ILE A 315 3.03 18.45 14.08
N THR A 316 3.29 19.74 14.30
CA THR A 316 3.18 20.79 13.28
C THR A 316 4.59 21.31 12.95
N SER A 317 4.71 22.12 11.89
CA SER A 317 5.96 22.80 11.51
C SER A 317 6.53 23.71 12.61
N ASP A 318 5.69 24.14 13.56
CA ASP A 318 6.05 25.08 14.63
C ASP A 318 6.27 24.36 15.97
N GLY A 319 6.18 23.00 15.99
CA GLY A 319 6.38 22.18 17.17
C GLY A 319 5.22 21.22 17.45
N ILE A 320 5.16 20.74 18.68
CA ILE A 320 4.09 19.85 19.14
C ILE A 320 2.98 20.72 19.74
N GLU A 321 1.77 20.66 19.17
CA GLU A 321 0.60 21.36 19.70
C GLU A 321 -0.37 20.36 20.36
N GLU A 322 -0.85 20.75 21.54
CA GLU A 322 -1.89 20.01 22.27
C GLU A 322 -3.24 20.18 21.56
N LEU A 323 -3.86 19.07 21.17
CA LEU A 323 -5.22 19.08 20.61
C LEU A 323 -6.22 19.19 21.79
N GLU A 324 -6.82 20.38 22.01
CA GLU A 324 -7.89 20.52 22.97
C GLU A 324 -9.05 19.58 22.62
N THR A 325 -9.25 18.56 23.45
CA THR A 325 -10.48 17.79 23.43
C THR A 325 -11.57 18.67 24.03
N SER A 326 -12.55 19.08 23.23
CA SER A 326 -13.72 19.77 23.73
C SER A 326 -14.48 18.85 24.69
N GLU A 327 -14.31 19.06 25.98
CA GLU A 327 -15.19 18.50 27.00
C GLU A 327 -16.62 19.04 26.76
N ASN A 328 -17.46 18.21 26.19
CA ASN A 328 -18.89 18.43 26.28
C ASN A 328 -19.32 18.08 27.68
N ASN A 329 -19.32 19.08 28.54
CA ASN A 329 -20.08 19.10 29.80
C ASN A 329 -21.55 18.91 29.48
N THR A 330 -22.08 17.73 29.68
CA THR A 330 -23.49 17.50 29.94
C THR A 330 -23.65 16.87 31.32
N GLU A 331 -23.74 17.73 32.32
CA GLU A 331 -24.45 17.41 33.55
C GLU A 331 -25.91 17.17 33.20
N GLY A 332 -26.45 16.04 33.56
CA GLY A 332 -27.88 15.83 33.39
C GLY A 332 -28.38 14.45 33.73
N ASN A 333 -28.55 14.20 35.01
CA ASN A 333 -29.65 13.41 35.57
C ASN A 333 -29.71 11.90 35.37
N THR A 334 -29.23 11.19 36.37
CA THR A 334 -29.59 9.81 36.69
C THR A 334 -31.10 9.65 36.90
N GLN A 335 -31.77 8.91 36.04
CA GLN A 335 -32.93 8.12 36.43
C GLN A 335 -32.80 6.69 35.93
N ASN A 336 -32.67 5.84 36.92
CA ASN A 336 -32.63 4.40 36.87
C ASN A 336 -34.02 3.88 36.51
N THR A 337 -34.19 3.25 35.33
CA THR A 337 -35.28 2.32 35.09
C THR A 337 -34.71 1.08 34.45
N GLY A 338 -34.80 -0.01 35.19
CA GLY A 338 -34.35 -1.32 34.75
C GLY A 338 -35.09 -1.79 33.48
N GLY A 339 -34.30 -2.26 32.56
CA GLY A 339 -34.71 -2.96 31.36
C GLY A 339 -33.59 -3.88 30.91
N ASN A 340 -33.70 -5.14 31.26
CA ASN A 340 -32.90 -6.22 30.74
C ASN A 340 -33.00 -6.22 29.21
N GLY A 341 -31.92 -5.93 28.53
CA GLY A 341 -31.80 -6.00 27.10
C GLY A 341 -30.32 -6.03 26.74
N SER A 342 -29.71 -7.20 26.85
CA SER A 342 -28.38 -7.47 26.28
C SER A 342 -28.46 -7.37 24.76
N SER A 343 -28.21 -6.19 24.21
CA SER A 343 -27.81 -6.07 22.82
C SER A 343 -26.28 -6.03 22.77
N GLN A 344 -25.67 -7.21 22.93
CA GLN A 344 -24.40 -7.46 22.27
C GLN A 344 -24.65 -7.20 20.79
N GLY A 345 -24.13 -6.10 20.25
CA GLY A 345 -23.99 -5.88 18.83
C GLY A 345 -23.09 -7.01 18.29
N ASN A 346 -23.72 -8.10 17.92
CA ASN A 346 -23.06 -9.20 17.24
C ASN A 346 -22.51 -8.66 15.92
N ILE A 347 -21.19 -8.60 15.82
CA ILE A 347 -20.45 -8.57 14.56
C ILE A 347 -20.68 -9.93 13.90
N THR A 348 -21.74 -10.08 13.12
CA THR A 348 -22.25 -11.39 12.73
C THR A 348 -22.12 -11.71 11.25
N ASN A 349 -21.27 -11.02 10.47
CA ASN A 349 -21.18 -11.38 9.05
C ASN A 349 -19.77 -11.25 8.46
N TYR A 350 -18.79 -11.82 9.11
CA TYR A 350 -17.59 -12.29 8.43
C TYR A 350 -17.86 -13.72 7.96
N THR A 351 -17.46 -14.04 6.73
CA THR A 351 -17.33 -15.44 6.33
C THR A 351 -16.36 -16.10 7.34
N ARG A 352 -16.86 -17.02 8.12
CA ARG A 352 -16.09 -17.63 9.23
C ARG A 352 -15.15 -18.70 8.68
N PRO A 353 -13.98 -18.92 9.31
CA PRO A 353 -13.17 -20.08 8.96
C PRO A 353 -14.02 -21.37 9.08
N GLY A 354 -13.95 -22.19 8.03
CA GLY A 354 -14.75 -23.42 7.91
C GLY A 354 -16.13 -23.21 7.30
N GLU A 355 -16.57 -21.98 7.06
CA GLU A 355 -17.83 -21.72 6.37
C GLU A 355 -17.73 -22.11 4.89
N THR A 356 -18.69 -22.92 4.44
CA THR A 356 -18.82 -23.32 3.03
C THR A 356 -20.01 -22.62 2.40
N VAL A 357 -19.77 -21.91 1.32
CA VAL A 357 -20.79 -21.21 0.55
C VAL A 357 -21.08 -21.91 -0.77
N TYR A 358 -22.33 -21.89 -1.15
CA TYR A 358 -22.84 -22.49 -2.40
C TYR A 358 -23.27 -21.39 -3.36
N PRO A 359 -23.26 -21.65 -4.69
CA PRO A 359 -23.65 -20.64 -5.64
C PRO A 359 -25.13 -20.25 -5.48
N ILE A 360 -25.42 -18.96 -5.61
CA ILE A 360 -26.77 -18.42 -5.67
C ILE A 360 -27.12 -18.20 -7.14
N ASN A 361 -28.14 -18.91 -7.64
CA ASN A 361 -28.52 -18.88 -9.07
C ASN A 361 -27.33 -19.15 -10.02
N GLY A 362 -26.45 -20.08 -9.65
CA GLY A 362 -25.28 -20.45 -10.44
C GLY A 362 -24.10 -19.47 -10.37
N LYS A 363 -24.08 -18.54 -9.41
CA LYS A 363 -23.07 -17.50 -9.26
C LYS A 363 -22.54 -17.42 -7.84
N PHE A 364 -21.31 -16.96 -7.72
CA PHE A 364 -20.67 -16.52 -6.48
C PHE A 364 -20.48 -15.01 -6.53
N ILE A 365 -20.89 -14.33 -5.47
CA ILE A 365 -20.81 -12.88 -5.36
C ILE A 365 -19.83 -12.54 -4.24
N PHE A 366 -18.80 -11.78 -4.56
CA PHE A 366 -17.79 -11.32 -3.64
C PHE A 366 -18.06 -9.86 -3.29
N TYR A 367 -18.25 -9.58 -2.01
CA TYR A 367 -18.44 -8.23 -1.48
C TYR A 367 -17.23 -7.87 -0.64
N GLY A 368 -16.56 -6.78 -0.94
CA GLY A 368 -15.35 -6.42 -0.22
C GLY A 368 -15.15 -4.93 -0.05
N ALA A 369 -14.10 -4.59 0.68
CA ALA A 369 -13.63 -3.23 0.88
C ALA A 369 -12.12 -3.13 0.72
N GLY A 370 -11.65 -1.93 0.41
CA GLY A 370 -10.23 -1.65 0.20
C GLY A 370 -9.69 -2.09 -1.16
N ASN A 371 -8.46 -1.72 -1.43
CA ASN A 371 -7.76 -2.00 -2.69
C ASN A 371 -6.24 -2.14 -2.45
N GLY A 372 -5.67 -3.26 -2.86
CA GLY A 372 -4.25 -3.55 -2.78
C GLY A 372 -3.91 -4.79 -1.95
N HIS A 373 -2.61 -5.02 -1.78
CA HIS A 373 -2.09 -6.21 -1.11
C HIS A 373 -2.30 -6.22 0.42
N GLY A 374 -2.44 -5.05 1.03
CA GLY A 374 -2.78 -4.91 2.44
C GLY A 374 -1.59 -4.89 3.40
N VAL A 375 -0.34 -4.81 2.95
CA VAL A 375 0.85 -4.78 3.81
C VAL A 375 1.49 -3.40 3.78
N GLY A 376 1.93 -2.89 4.93
CA GLY A 376 2.54 -1.58 5.05
C GLY A 376 1.52 -0.44 5.16
N MET A 377 1.82 0.74 4.61
CA MET A 377 0.99 1.95 4.76
C MET A 377 -0.24 1.91 3.85
N SER A 378 -1.43 2.08 4.41
CA SER A 378 -2.64 2.41 3.66
C SER A 378 -2.61 3.89 3.26
N GLN A 379 -2.95 4.21 2.02
CA GLN A 379 -2.93 5.58 1.52
C GLN A 379 -4.22 6.36 1.87
N TYR A 380 -5.35 5.64 2.03
CA TYR A 380 -6.63 6.20 2.47
C TYR A 380 -6.68 6.46 3.94
#